data_0a6ea0fdc3d9635046095d460f006a5e
#
_entry.id   0a6ea0fdc3d9635046095d460f006a5e
#
_cell.length_a   1.000
_cell.length_b   1.000
_cell.length_c   1.000
_cell.angle_alpha   90.00
_cell.angle_beta   90.00
_cell.angle_gamma   90.00
#
_symmetry.space_group_name_H-M   'P 1'
#
loop_
_entity.id
_entity.type
_entity.pdbx_description
1 polymer ?
#
loop_
_entity_poly.entity_id
_entity_poly.type
_entity_poly.pdbx_seq_one_letter_code
_entity_poly.pdbx_strand_id
1 'polypeptide(L)'
;MSYLIKKVDILYPRIDKPYRFDQAENHSVPCGPLEKNAKYETKFRMDEDTATALMQVMAVAYNEKRKKNWPEKVPMPFDKDEDGTYIGKCNLKGSFDGIEAVSPPKHFDAKNNELAEGFQLTTGSIANLYVETVPYHGGGDIGTGVSLRLRAVQVITYKPLESRSPFEVDEEGFESGSPFGASTEGFDSKAEAPTANVFDTEPEAAAEVAEVVEAPKKKVKSKTPAPKDDVDLSALVANWDD
;
A
#
# COMPACT_ATOMS: atom_id res chain seq x y z
N MET A 1 7.15 15.54 -7.74
CA MET A 1 5.93 15.53 -8.57
C MET A 1 5.12 14.31 -8.18
N SER A 2 3.78 14.42 -8.08
CA SER A 2 2.92 13.26 -7.73
C SER A 2 2.26 12.71 -8.99
N TYR A 3 2.08 11.40 -9.04
CA TYR A 3 1.50 10.70 -10.19
C TYR A 3 0.59 9.55 -9.75
N LEU A 4 -0.47 9.29 -10.52
CA LEU A 4 -1.41 8.20 -10.30
C LEU A 4 -1.20 7.13 -11.37
N ILE A 5 -0.63 6.00 -10.96
CA ILE A 5 -0.49 4.81 -11.82
C ILE A 5 -1.79 4.02 -11.70
N LYS A 6 -2.45 3.75 -12.82
CA LYS A 6 -3.79 3.14 -12.84
C LYS A 6 -3.73 1.67 -13.21
N LYS A 7 -4.57 0.87 -12.53
CA LYS A 7 -4.89 -0.53 -12.89
C LYS A 7 -3.67 -1.42 -13.11
N VAL A 8 -2.74 -1.39 -12.16
CA VAL A 8 -1.56 -2.25 -12.19
C VAL A 8 -1.77 -3.52 -11.35
N ASP A 9 -1.14 -4.62 -11.78
CA ASP A 9 -1.11 -5.85 -11.01
C ASP A 9 -0.12 -5.72 -9.85
N ILE A 10 -0.57 -5.99 -8.65
CA ILE A 10 0.25 -5.91 -7.45
C ILE A 10 1.05 -7.19 -7.25
N LEU A 11 2.35 -7.02 -7.01
CA LEU A 11 3.28 -8.11 -6.77
C LEU A 11 3.97 -7.93 -5.41
N TYR A 12 3.93 -8.97 -4.59
CA TYR A 12 4.64 -9.03 -3.30
C TYR A 12 4.42 -7.80 -2.40
N PRO A 13 3.16 -7.42 -2.12
CA PRO A 13 2.87 -6.24 -1.31
C PRO A 13 3.30 -6.45 0.14
N ARG A 14 4.03 -5.47 0.67
CA ARG A 14 4.49 -5.34 2.05
C ARG A 14 4.23 -3.91 2.48
N ILE A 15 2.96 -3.54 2.58
CA ILE A 15 2.49 -2.17 2.78
C ILE A 15 1.50 -2.02 3.94
N ASP A 16 1.12 -3.13 4.57
CA ASP A 16 0.33 -3.20 5.80
C ASP A 16 1.12 -2.74 7.03
N LYS A 17 2.39 -3.08 7.06
CA LYS A 17 3.37 -2.74 8.09
C LYS A 17 4.75 -2.60 7.48
N PRO A 18 5.73 -1.99 8.18
CA PRO A 18 7.08 -1.88 7.65
C PRO A 18 7.82 -3.21 7.72
N TYR A 19 8.69 -3.44 6.75
CA TYR A 19 9.55 -4.62 6.66
C TYR A 19 11.01 -4.18 6.48
N ARG A 20 11.94 -4.99 7.00
CA ARG A 20 13.36 -4.90 6.71
C ARG A 20 13.87 -6.22 6.14
N PHE A 21 14.91 -6.16 5.32
CA PHE A 21 15.59 -7.36 4.86
C PHE A 21 16.49 -7.89 5.95
N ASP A 22 16.31 -9.14 6.34
CA ASP A 22 17.18 -9.85 7.26
C ASP A 22 18.20 -10.68 6.47
N GLN A 23 19.48 -10.36 6.65
CA GLN A 23 20.57 -11.03 5.95
C GLN A 23 20.81 -12.45 6.46
N ALA A 24 20.51 -12.72 7.73
CA ALA A 24 20.70 -14.06 8.31
C ALA A 24 19.67 -15.05 7.78
N GLU A 25 18.42 -14.59 7.65
CA GLU A 25 17.31 -15.41 7.17
C GLU A 25 17.11 -15.30 5.66
N ASN A 26 17.81 -14.38 5.00
CA ASN A 26 17.72 -14.09 3.56
C ASN A 26 16.28 -13.78 3.08
N HIS A 27 15.45 -13.19 3.93
CA HIS A 27 14.12 -12.74 3.57
C HIS A 27 13.71 -11.44 4.30
N SER A 28 12.59 -10.85 3.90
CA SER A 28 12.08 -9.65 4.56
C SER A 28 11.21 -10.03 5.73
N VAL A 29 11.52 -9.47 6.89
CA VAL A 29 10.80 -9.67 8.15
C VAL A 29 10.05 -8.40 8.55
N PRO A 30 8.87 -8.51 9.18
CA PRO A 30 8.20 -7.37 9.78
C PRO A 30 9.08 -6.72 10.85
N CYS A 31 9.02 -5.39 10.94
CA CYS A 31 9.83 -4.64 11.90
C CYS A 31 9.11 -3.37 12.38
N GLY A 32 9.68 -2.69 13.35
CA GLY A 32 9.21 -1.37 13.76
C GLY A 32 9.54 -0.29 12.72
N PRO A 33 8.74 0.78 12.62
CA PRO A 33 8.97 1.83 11.60
C PRO A 33 10.26 2.62 11.84
N LEU A 34 10.78 2.66 13.06
CA LEU A 34 12.02 3.35 13.40
C LEU A 34 13.27 2.47 13.24
N GLU A 35 13.10 1.19 12.94
CA GLU A 35 14.23 0.30 12.74
C GLU A 35 15.00 0.65 11.47
N LYS A 36 16.31 0.37 11.49
CA LYS A 36 17.18 0.63 10.35
C LYS A 36 16.69 -0.15 9.12
N ASN A 37 16.56 0.55 7.99
CA ASN A 37 16.09 0.02 6.72
C ASN A 37 14.61 -0.43 6.72
N ALA A 38 13.83 -0.08 7.73
CA ALA A 38 12.39 -0.28 7.72
C ALA A 38 11.73 0.44 6.54
N LYS A 39 10.91 -0.26 5.77
CA LYS A 39 10.21 0.29 4.60
C LYS A 39 8.91 -0.45 4.33
N TYR A 40 7.97 0.27 3.79
CA TYR A 40 6.81 -0.27 3.07
C TYR A 40 7.20 -0.40 1.61
N GLU A 41 6.91 -1.52 0.97
CA GLU A 41 7.35 -1.77 -0.40
C GLU A 41 6.35 -2.63 -1.15
N THR A 42 6.10 -2.33 -2.41
CA THR A 42 5.43 -3.23 -3.33
C THR A 42 6.05 -3.15 -4.71
N LYS A 43 6.07 -4.26 -5.42
CA LYS A 43 6.29 -4.30 -6.86
C LYS A 43 4.94 -4.28 -7.56
N PHE A 44 4.93 -3.86 -8.79
CA PHE A 44 3.74 -3.84 -9.62
C PHE A 44 4.10 -4.12 -11.07
N ARG A 45 3.21 -4.80 -11.76
CA ARG A 45 3.34 -5.08 -13.20
C ARG A 45 2.41 -4.14 -13.97
N MET A 46 2.89 -3.62 -15.08
CA MET A 46 2.19 -2.68 -15.94
C MET A 46 2.46 -2.99 -17.42
N ASP A 47 1.57 -2.53 -18.26
CA ASP A 47 1.75 -2.57 -19.72
C ASP A 47 2.77 -1.53 -20.21
N GLU A 48 3.14 -1.63 -21.49
CA GLU A 48 4.13 -0.75 -22.12
C GLU A 48 3.68 0.71 -22.17
N ASP A 49 2.39 0.96 -22.40
CA ASP A 49 1.84 2.32 -22.45
C ASP A 49 1.94 3.01 -21.10
N THR A 50 1.55 2.29 -20.02
CA THR A 50 1.66 2.77 -18.65
C THR A 50 3.11 2.98 -18.24
N ALA A 51 4.01 2.07 -18.62
CA ALA A 51 5.43 2.19 -18.35
C ALA A 51 6.03 3.41 -19.05
N THR A 52 5.70 3.63 -20.32
CA THR A 52 6.15 4.78 -21.10
C THR A 52 5.66 6.09 -20.49
N ALA A 53 4.38 6.18 -20.15
CA ALA A 53 3.81 7.37 -19.49
C ALA A 53 4.48 7.66 -18.15
N LEU A 54 4.73 6.63 -17.35
CA LEU A 54 5.39 6.77 -16.04
C LEU A 54 6.86 7.20 -16.23
N MET A 55 7.58 6.63 -17.21
CA MET A 55 8.96 7.05 -17.56
C MET A 55 9.02 8.54 -17.91
N GLN A 56 8.09 9.02 -18.73
CA GLN A 56 8.03 10.44 -19.10
C GLN A 56 7.90 11.33 -17.85
N VAL A 57 7.01 10.97 -16.93
CA VAL A 57 6.84 11.72 -15.67
C VAL A 57 8.11 11.68 -14.81
N MET A 58 8.79 10.52 -14.75
CA MET A 58 10.04 10.39 -14.02
C MET A 58 11.16 11.20 -14.68
N ALA A 59 11.25 11.19 -16.01
CA ALA A 59 12.23 11.98 -16.77
C ALA A 59 12.03 13.50 -16.56
N VAL A 60 10.81 13.98 -16.60
CA VAL A 60 10.49 15.38 -16.29
C VAL A 60 10.92 15.72 -14.86
N ALA A 61 10.54 14.90 -13.88
CA ALA A 61 10.91 15.13 -12.48
C ALA A 61 12.44 15.11 -12.26
N TYR A 62 13.15 14.24 -12.98
CA TYR A 62 14.61 14.20 -12.95
C TYR A 62 15.22 15.47 -13.50
N ASN A 63 14.81 15.89 -14.69
CA ASN A 63 15.33 17.09 -15.34
C ASN A 63 15.06 18.38 -14.55
N GLU A 64 13.90 18.49 -13.89
CA GLU A 64 13.59 19.64 -13.02
C GLU A 64 14.53 19.74 -11.82
N LYS A 65 14.97 18.62 -11.26
CA LYS A 65 15.82 18.58 -10.07
C LYS A 65 17.28 18.29 -10.35
N ARG A 66 17.65 18.00 -11.61
CA ARG A 66 19.01 17.69 -12.02
C ARG A 66 19.96 18.85 -11.71
N LYS A 67 21.08 18.56 -11.07
CA LYS A 67 22.17 19.49 -10.86
C LYS A 67 23.25 19.29 -11.92
N LYS A 68 24.16 20.26 -12.06
CA LYS A 68 25.26 20.22 -13.06
C LYS A 68 26.18 19.00 -12.96
N ASN A 69 26.29 18.40 -11.77
CA ASN A 69 27.11 17.21 -11.52
C ASN A 69 26.34 15.89 -11.66
N TRP A 70 25.07 15.92 -12.03
CA TRP A 70 24.28 14.72 -12.25
C TRP A 70 24.42 14.26 -13.70
N PRO A 71 24.45 12.95 -13.98
CA PRO A 71 24.54 12.42 -15.33
C PRO A 71 23.31 12.83 -16.16
N GLU A 72 23.48 12.86 -17.47
CA GLU A 72 22.38 13.11 -18.41
C GLU A 72 21.54 11.87 -18.60
N LYS A 73 22.18 10.73 -18.65
CA LYS A 73 21.54 9.43 -18.80
C LYS A 73 21.29 8.80 -17.43
N VAL A 74 20.14 8.21 -17.27
CA VAL A 74 19.69 7.52 -16.07
C VAL A 74 19.33 6.10 -16.46
N PRO A 75 19.70 5.08 -15.67
CA PRO A 75 19.35 3.70 -15.99
C PRO A 75 17.84 3.51 -15.96
N MET A 76 17.36 2.58 -16.77
CA MET A 76 15.95 2.20 -16.85
C MET A 76 15.43 1.83 -15.47
N PRO A 77 14.33 2.45 -15.00
CA PRO A 77 13.82 2.21 -13.65
C PRO A 77 12.94 0.97 -13.53
N PHE A 78 12.68 0.27 -14.63
CA PHE A 78 11.78 -0.87 -14.70
C PHE A 78 12.48 -2.08 -15.29
N ASP A 79 12.18 -3.24 -14.75
CA ASP A 79 12.62 -4.51 -15.30
C ASP A 79 11.59 -4.98 -16.35
N LYS A 80 12.06 -5.35 -17.55
CA LYS A 80 11.18 -5.92 -18.58
C LYS A 80 11.00 -7.41 -18.32
N ASP A 81 9.76 -7.86 -18.27
CA ASP A 81 9.41 -9.27 -18.11
C ASP A 81 9.40 -9.99 -19.46
N GLU A 82 9.47 -11.31 -19.46
CA GLU A 82 9.44 -12.14 -20.66
C GLU A 82 8.15 -11.95 -21.49
N ASP A 83 7.05 -11.64 -20.82
CA ASP A 83 5.74 -11.36 -21.41
C ASP A 83 5.64 -9.98 -22.10
N GLY A 84 6.72 -9.20 -22.11
CA GLY A 84 6.74 -7.84 -22.65
C GLY A 84 6.13 -6.79 -21.70
N THR A 85 5.70 -7.18 -20.51
CA THR A 85 5.25 -6.25 -19.48
C THR A 85 6.45 -5.69 -18.71
N TYR A 86 6.22 -4.62 -17.95
CA TYR A 86 7.25 -3.97 -17.14
C TYR A 86 6.95 -4.10 -15.65
N ILE A 87 7.98 -4.41 -14.88
CA ILE A 87 7.89 -4.51 -13.42
C ILE A 87 8.52 -3.26 -12.81
N GLY A 88 7.68 -2.50 -12.13
CA GLY A 88 8.09 -1.34 -11.33
C GLY A 88 8.11 -1.67 -9.84
N LYS A 89 8.74 -0.77 -9.08
CA LYS A 89 8.83 -0.86 -7.62
C LYS A 89 8.56 0.50 -7.01
N CYS A 90 7.70 0.52 -5.99
CA CYS A 90 7.52 1.71 -5.16
C CYS A 90 7.72 1.37 -3.69
N ASN A 91 8.23 2.34 -2.93
CA ASN A 91 8.51 2.15 -1.52
C ASN A 91 8.28 3.43 -0.71
N LEU A 92 8.15 3.28 0.60
CA LEU A 92 8.13 4.37 1.57
C LEU A 92 8.98 3.94 2.76
N LYS A 93 9.93 4.75 3.16
CA LYS A 93 10.73 4.48 4.37
C LYS A 93 9.85 4.56 5.61
N GLY A 94 10.11 3.71 6.59
CA GLY A 94 9.42 3.76 7.89
C GLY A 94 9.75 5.02 8.69
N SER A 95 10.98 5.54 8.52
CA SER A 95 11.44 6.81 9.05
C SER A 95 12.47 7.43 8.12
N PHE A 96 12.61 8.76 8.10
CA PHE A 96 13.64 9.47 7.36
C PHE A 96 14.84 9.87 8.23
N ASP A 97 14.60 10.11 9.49
CA ASP A 97 15.60 10.58 10.47
C ASP A 97 15.88 9.54 11.58
N GLY A 98 15.09 8.47 11.65
CA GLY A 98 15.16 7.46 12.71
C GLY A 98 14.51 7.89 14.03
N ILE A 99 13.90 9.06 14.08
CA ILE A 99 13.28 9.64 15.27
C ILE A 99 11.76 9.56 15.17
N GLU A 100 11.20 9.99 14.04
CA GLU A 100 9.77 10.00 13.80
C GLU A 100 9.37 8.95 12.77
N ALA A 101 8.31 8.21 13.08
CA ALA A 101 7.72 7.28 12.14
C ALA A 101 6.94 8.03 11.05
N VAL A 102 7.14 7.62 9.81
CA VAL A 102 6.36 8.11 8.69
C VAL A 102 4.99 7.45 8.71
N SER A 103 3.94 8.23 8.44
CA SER A 103 2.59 7.66 8.29
C SER A 103 2.58 6.58 7.20
N PRO A 104 2.01 5.40 7.46
CA PRO A 104 1.93 4.33 6.47
C PRO A 104 1.15 4.77 5.23
N PRO A 105 1.34 4.08 4.08
CA PRO A 105 0.53 4.33 2.90
C PRO A 105 -0.94 4.07 3.20
N LYS A 106 -1.82 4.99 2.84
CA LYS A 106 -3.26 4.82 3.04
C LYS A 106 -3.85 3.86 2.01
N HIS A 107 -4.78 3.02 2.45
CA HIS A 107 -5.48 2.07 1.59
C HIS A 107 -6.93 2.50 1.42
N PHE A 108 -7.41 2.45 0.19
CA PHE A 108 -8.79 2.80 -0.16
C PHE A 108 -9.43 1.68 -0.98
N ASP A 109 -10.75 1.56 -0.87
CA ASP A 109 -11.54 0.72 -1.78
C ASP A 109 -11.77 1.42 -3.14
N ALA A 110 -12.44 0.73 -4.07
CA ALA A 110 -12.77 1.28 -5.39
C ALA A 110 -13.70 2.49 -5.33
N LYS A 111 -14.45 2.68 -4.24
CA LYS A 111 -15.35 3.81 -4.00
C LYS A 111 -14.68 4.95 -3.22
N ASN A 112 -13.37 4.84 -2.98
CA ASN A 112 -12.57 5.80 -2.24
C ASN A 112 -12.89 5.89 -0.74
N ASN A 113 -13.44 4.82 -0.15
CA ASN A 113 -13.53 4.69 1.30
C ASN A 113 -12.20 4.18 1.84
N GLU A 114 -11.75 4.72 2.97
CA GLU A 114 -10.51 4.26 3.63
C GLU A 114 -10.74 2.86 4.21
N LEU A 115 -9.83 1.93 3.89
CA LEU A 115 -9.86 0.57 4.41
C LEU A 115 -9.32 0.53 5.84
N ALA A 116 -9.69 -0.50 6.58
CA ALA A 116 -9.23 -0.68 7.96
C ALA A 116 -7.70 -0.71 8.05
N GLU A 117 -7.16 -0.17 9.13
CA GLU A 117 -5.73 -0.22 9.41
C GLU A 117 -5.24 -1.67 9.45
N GLY A 118 -4.09 -1.94 8.83
CA GLY A 118 -3.55 -3.30 8.72
C GLY A 118 -4.18 -4.15 7.62
N PHE A 119 -5.00 -3.57 6.73
CA PHE A 119 -5.51 -4.28 5.55
C PHE A 119 -4.35 -4.87 4.73
N GLN A 120 -4.39 -6.19 4.51
CA GLN A 120 -3.37 -6.90 3.76
C GLN A 120 -3.77 -7.02 2.30
N LEU A 121 -3.09 -6.27 1.45
CA LEU A 121 -3.20 -6.44 0.02
C LEU A 121 -2.44 -7.71 -0.40
N THR A 122 -2.93 -8.40 -1.41
CA THR A 122 -2.38 -9.68 -1.87
C THR A 122 -1.86 -9.59 -3.29
N THR A 123 -0.90 -10.44 -3.62
CA THR A 123 -0.35 -10.57 -4.97
C THR A 123 -1.44 -10.99 -5.97
N GLY A 124 -1.47 -10.34 -7.13
CA GLY A 124 -2.48 -10.55 -8.17
C GLY A 124 -3.74 -9.71 -7.98
N SER A 125 -3.81 -8.86 -6.95
CA SER A 125 -4.83 -7.82 -6.85
C SER A 125 -4.53 -6.70 -7.83
N ILE A 126 -5.58 -6.06 -8.37
CA ILE A 126 -5.45 -4.88 -9.25
C ILE A 126 -5.68 -3.62 -8.43
N ALA A 127 -4.76 -2.68 -8.52
CA ALA A 127 -4.84 -1.44 -7.77
C ALA A 127 -4.37 -0.23 -8.58
N ASN A 128 -4.79 0.96 -8.11
CA ASN A 128 -4.19 2.23 -8.50
C ASN A 128 -3.18 2.62 -7.42
N LEU A 129 -2.01 3.09 -7.84
CA LEU A 129 -0.94 3.52 -6.93
C LEU A 129 -0.75 5.03 -7.03
N TYR A 130 -0.90 5.74 -5.94
CA TYR A 130 -0.56 7.16 -5.85
C TYR A 130 0.87 7.29 -5.33
N VAL A 131 1.76 7.76 -6.20
CA VAL A 131 3.20 7.83 -5.96
C VAL A 131 3.73 9.24 -6.11
N GLU A 132 4.85 9.51 -5.45
CA GLU A 132 5.65 10.71 -5.63
C GLU A 132 6.99 10.35 -6.23
N THR A 133 7.35 11.00 -7.33
CA THR A 133 8.66 10.83 -7.96
C THR A 133 9.72 11.60 -7.19
N VAL A 134 10.78 10.90 -6.79
CA VAL A 134 11.88 11.46 -6.00
C VAL A 134 13.20 11.20 -6.73
N PRO A 135 13.69 12.16 -7.53
CA PRO A 135 15.01 12.07 -8.13
C PRO A 135 16.11 12.04 -7.07
N TYR A 136 17.10 11.20 -7.28
CA TYR A 136 18.25 11.09 -6.39
C TYR A 136 19.56 10.92 -7.17
N HIS A 137 20.63 11.32 -6.53
CA HIS A 137 21.98 11.08 -6.98
C HIS A 137 22.83 10.76 -5.75
N GLY A 138 23.28 9.53 -5.66
CA GLY A 138 24.16 9.04 -4.61
C GLY A 138 25.55 8.78 -5.15
N GLY A 139 26.56 8.87 -4.27
CA GLY A 139 27.93 8.45 -4.59
C GLY A 139 28.09 6.92 -4.51
N GLY A 140 29.09 6.39 -5.21
CA GLY A 140 29.41 4.96 -5.18
C GLY A 140 28.29 4.08 -5.75
N ASP A 141 27.94 3.03 -5.03
CA ASP A 141 27.02 1.99 -5.46
C ASP A 141 25.54 2.42 -5.55
N ILE A 142 25.19 3.59 -4.99
CA ILE A 142 23.80 4.08 -4.98
C ILE A 142 23.34 4.52 -6.37
N GLY A 143 24.28 5.04 -7.18
CA GLY A 143 24.00 5.50 -8.53
C GLY A 143 23.07 6.72 -8.59
N THR A 144 22.45 6.91 -9.75
CA THR A 144 21.51 8.00 -10.03
C THR A 144 20.23 7.44 -10.57
N GLY A 145 19.10 8.03 -10.17
CA GLY A 145 17.81 7.54 -10.63
C GLY A 145 16.63 8.36 -10.11
N VAL A 146 15.45 7.84 -10.34
CA VAL A 146 14.21 8.36 -9.77
C VAL A 146 13.52 7.23 -9.02
N SER A 147 13.26 7.42 -7.74
CA SER A 147 12.48 6.48 -6.95
C SER A 147 11.01 6.89 -6.90
N LEU A 148 10.15 5.89 -6.82
CA LEU A 148 8.71 6.07 -6.63
C LEU A 148 8.39 5.89 -5.15
N ARG A 149 7.99 6.99 -4.50
CA ARG A 149 7.58 6.98 -3.10
C ARG A 149 6.08 6.72 -3.02
N LEU A 150 5.69 5.60 -2.44
CA LEU A 150 4.28 5.24 -2.27
C LEU A 150 3.60 6.16 -1.24
N ARG A 151 2.43 6.69 -1.57
CA ARG A 151 1.63 7.54 -0.70
C ARG A 151 0.28 6.91 -0.35
N ALA A 152 -0.38 6.33 -1.36
CA ALA A 152 -1.66 5.68 -1.17
C ALA A 152 -1.87 4.57 -2.20
N VAL A 153 -2.77 3.65 -1.88
CA VAL A 153 -3.19 2.54 -2.74
C VAL A 153 -4.71 2.50 -2.77
N GLN A 154 -5.28 2.44 -3.97
CA GLN A 154 -6.70 2.20 -4.16
C GLN A 154 -6.90 0.82 -4.76
N VAL A 155 -7.53 -0.06 -4.04
CA VAL A 155 -7.80 -1.44 -4.46
C VAL A 155 -9.02 -1.46 -5.39
N ILE A 156 -8.81 -1.87 -6.64
CA ILE A 156 -9.87 -1.97 -7.65
C ILE A 156 -10.45 -3.37 -7.68
N THR A 157 -9.58 -4.37 -7.69
CA THR A 157 -9.98 -5.78 -7.60
C THR A 157 -9.10 -6.46 -6.57
N TYR A 158 -9.73 -6.99 -5.54
CA TYR A 158 -9.03 -7.74 -4.50
C TYR A 158 -9.03 -9.22 -4.85
N LYS A 159 -7.86 -9.83 -4.87
CA LYS A 159 -7.69 -11.28 -5.01
C LYS A 159 -7.33 -11.85 -3.64
N PRO A 160 -8.26 -12.51 -2.94
CA PRO A 160 -7.95 -13.11 -1.64
C PRO A 160 -6.90 -14.22 -1.78
N LEU A 161 -6.15 -14.46 -0.71
CA LEU A 161 -5.31 -15.65 -0.65
C LEU A 161 -6.22 -16.87 -0.64
N GLU A 162 -6.11 -17.70 -1.67
CA GLU A 162 -6.78 -18.99 -1.69
C GLU A 162 -6.05 -19.91 -0.70
N SER A 163 -6.62 -20.08 0.46
CA SER A 163 -6.19 -21.16 1.37
C SER A 163 -6.79 -22.48 0.83
N ARG A 164 -6.12 -23.07 -0.14
CA ARG A 164 -6.49 -24.44 -0.53
C ARG A 164 -6.03 -25.36 0.59
N SER A 165 -7.01 -25.94 1.29
CA SER A 165 -6.72 -27.08 2.15
C SER A 165 -6.13 -28.21 1.28
N PRO A 166 -5.01 -28.80 1.66
CA PRO A 166 -4.50 -29.99 0.96
C PRO A 166 -5.33 -31.24 1.28
N PHE A 167 -6.33 -31.11 2.15
CA PHE A 167 -7.19 -32.19 2.58
C PHE A 167 -8.50 -32.18 1.78
N GLU A 168 -8.96 -33.37 1.43
CA GLU A 168 -10.31 -33.56 0.88
C GLU A 168 -11.35 -33.33 1.97
N VAL A 169 -12.57 -32.95 1.56
CA VAL A 169 -13.69 -32.78 2.49
C VAL A 169 -14.09 -34.15 3.00
N ASP A 170 -14.00 -34.36 4.31
CA ASP A 170 -14.53 -35.54 4.98
C ASP A 170 -15.92 -35.20 5.50
N GLU A 171 -16.95 -35.76 4.88
CA GLU A 171 -18.34 -35.47 5.21
C GLU A 171 -18.76 -36.00 6.60
N GLU A 172 -18.01 -36.91 7.18
CA GLU A 172 -18.24 -37.47 8.51
C GLU A 172 -17.32 -36.86 9.58
N GLY A 173 -16.52 -35.84 9.20
CA GLY A 173 -15.52 -35.23 10.05
C GLY A 173 -16.03 -34.07 10.90
N PHE A 174 -15.12 -33.50 11.71
CA PHE A 174 -15.40 -32.35 12.56
C PHE A 174 -15.67 -31.07 11.73
N GLU A 175 -16.84 -30.44 11.96
CA GLU A 175 -17.20 -29.15 11.39
C GLU A 175 -17.02 -28.02 12.43
N SER A 176 -16.20 -27.03 12.12
CA SER A 176 -15.97 -25.87 13.01
C SER A 176 -17.09 -24.83 12.98
N GLY A 177 -18.21 -25.14 12.35
CA GLY A 177 -19.32 -24.21 12.10
C GLY A 177 -20.26 -23.92 13.27
N SER A 178 -20.06 -24.52 14.42
CA SER A 178 -20.85 -24.22 15.62
C SER A 178 -19.93 -24.14 16.85
N PRO A 179 -19.84 -22.98 17.51
CA PRO A 179 -19.07 -22.85 18.74
C PRO A 179 -19.62 -23.70 19.91
N PHE A 180 -20.73 -24.41 19.70
CA PHE A 180 -21.39 -25.29 20.67
C PHE A 180 -21.88 -26.62 20.09
N GLY A 181 -21.38 -27.03 18.91
CA GLY A 181 -21.77 -28.29 18.27
C GLY A 181 -20.88 -29.48 18.65
N ALA A 182 -20.30 -29.50 19.82
CA ALA A 182 -19.77 -30.75 20.37
C ALA A 182 -20.96 -31.54 20.90
N SER A 183 -21.39 -32.56 20.17
CA SER A 183 -22.26 -33.61 20.70
C SER A 183 -21.57 -34.24 21.91
N THR A 184 -21.86 -33.77 23.08
CA THR A 184 -21.54 -34.50 24.30
C THR A 184 -22.60 -35.55 24.51
N GLU A 185 -22.60 -36.58 23.69
CA GLU A 185 -23.15 -37.83 24.14
C GLU A 185 -22.12 -38.48 25.05
N GLY A 186 -22.34 -38.37 26.35
CA GLY A 186 -21.56 -39.11 27.29
C GLY A 186 -21.13 -38.44 28.58
N PHE A 187 -21.81 -37.37 29.03
CA PHE A 187 -21.63 -36.89 30.41
C PHE A 187 -22.99 -36.59 31.06
N ASP A 188 -23.58 -37.65 31.58
CA ASP A 188 -24.60 -37.54 32.63
C ASP A 188 -23.93 -37.05 33.92
N SER A 189 -24.04 -35.79 34.23
CA SER A 189 -23.88 -35.32 35.60
C SER A 189 -24.89 -34.20 35.90
N LYS A 190 -25.95 -34.67 36.55
CA LYS A 190 -26.91 -33.90 37.30
C LYS A 190 -26.17 -33.01 38.31
N ALA A 191 -26.17 -31.70 38.04
CA ALA A 191 -25.85 -30.72 39.05
C ALA A 191 -26.71 -29.47 38.82
N GLU A 192 -27.44 -29.14 39.86
CA GLU A 192 -28.41 -28.07 40.00
C GLU A 192 -27.81 -26.68 39.74
N ALA A 193 -28.63 -25.81 39.16
CA ALA A 193 -28.35 -24.41 38.98
C ALA A 193 -28.29 -23.62 40.29
N PRO A 194 -27.43 -22.62 40.43
CA PRO A 194 -27.76 -21.48 41.26
C PRO A 194 -28.14 -20.28 40.39
N THR A 195 -29.38 -19.88 40.61
CA THR A 195 -29.88 -18.54 40.30
C THR A 195 -29.14 -17.49 41.08
N ALA A 196 -28.56 -16.52 40.45
CA ALA A 196 -28.33 -15.20 41.03
C ALA A 196 -28.27 -14.16 39.91
N ASN A 197 -29.37 -13.47 39.72
CA ASN A 197 -29.42 -12.14 39.17
C ASN A 197 -28.67 -11.17 40.07
N VAL A 198 -27.73 -10.41 39.54
CA VAL A 198 -27.39 -9.06 40.00
C VAL A 198 -26.63 -8.36 38.91
N PHE A 199 -27.26 -7.46 38.20
CA PHE A 199 -26.85 -6.08 37.98
C PHE A 199 -27.85 -5.43 37.02
N ASP A 200 -28.96 -5.07 37.64
CA ASP A 200 -29.78 -3.96 37.13
C ASP A 200 -29.14 -2.68 37.68
N THR A 201 -28.66 -1.83 36.84
CA THR A 201 -28.42 -0.43 37.18
C THR A 201 -28.48 0.38 35.92
N GLU A 202 -29.67 0.88 35.67
CA GLU A 202 -29.90 2.06 34.86
C GLU A 202 -29.44 3.30 35.65
N PRO A 203 -28.85 4.29 35.04
CA PRO A 203 -29.24 5.66 35.31
C PRO A 203 -29.58 6.46 34.04
N GLU A 204 -30.80 6.81 33.99
CA GLU A 204 -31.39 8.17 33.96
C GLU A 204 -30.64 9.26 33.13
N ALA A 205 -31.44 9.81 32.28
CA ALA A 205 -31.21 10.91 31.38
C ALA A 205 -30.75 12.22 32.05
N ALA A 206 -29.87 12.93 31.40
CA ALA A 206 -29.86 14.40 31.46
C ALA A 206 -29.51 14.95 30.07
N ALA A 207 -30.49 15.55 29.47
CA ALA A 207 -30.37 16.41 28.33
C ALA A 207 -29.71 17.72 28.74
N GLU A 208 -28.75 18.22 27.98
CA GLU A 208 -28.58 19.66 27.86
C GLU A 208 -27.95 20.04 26.51
N VAL A 209 -28.57 21.07 25.97
CA VAL A 209 -28.47 21.68 24.66
C VAL A 209 -27.26 22.60 24.63
N ALA A 210 -26.44 22.57 23.59
CA ALA A 210 -25.64 23.73 23.16
C ALA A 210 -25.22 23.56 21.70
N GLU A 211 -25.88 24.27 20.86
CA GLU A 211 -25.42 25.44 20.12
C GLU A 211 -24.50 25.17 18.93
N VAL A 212 -25.17 25.24 17.79
CA VAL A 212 -24.63 25.27 16.43
C VAL A 212 -23.76 26.50 16.24
N VAL A 213 -22.49 26.31 15.98
CA VAL A 213 -21.61 27.33 15.42
C VAL A 213 -21.25 26.95 14.00
N GLU A 214 -21.87 27.64 13.10
CA GLU A 214 -21.59 27.65 11.68
C GLU A 214 -20.21 28.26 11.40
N ALA A 215 -19.30 27.51 10.82
CA ALA A 215 -18.02 28.02 10.33
C ALA A 215 -18.05 28.13 8.79
N PRO A 216 -17.48 29.20 8.20
CA PRO A 216 -17.75 29.60 6.82
C PRO A 216 -16.98 28.75 5.80
N LYS A 217 -17.68 28.29 4.78
CA LYS A 217 -17.17 27.65 3.58
C LYS A 217 -16.24 28.58 2.81
N LYS A 218 -14.93 28.40 2.91
CA LYS A 218 -13.99 28.96 1.94
C LYS A 218 -13.94 28.06 0.70
N LYS A 219 -14.51 28.55 -0.40
CA LYS A 219 -14.33 28.02 -1.74
C LYS A 219 -12.85 28.18 -2.16
N VAL A 220 -12.10 27.12 -2.13
CA VAL A 220 -10.79 27.05 -2.78
C VAL A 220 -11.07 26.74 -4.26
N LYS A 221 -10.88 27.71 -5.11
CA LYS A 221 -10.82 27.53 -6.56
C LYS A 221 -9.53 26.78 -6.89
N SER A 222 -9.61 25.52 -7.23
CA SER A 222 -8.54 24.77 -7.86
C SER A 222 -8.34 25.31 -9.28
N LYS A 223 -7.31 26.12 -9.47
CA LYS A 223 -6.76 26.39 -10.79
C LYS A 223 -5.87 25.22 -11.18
N THR A 224 -6.37 24.34 -12.01
CA THR A 224 -5.56 23.40 -12.79
C THR A 224 -4.75 24.23 -13.78
N PRO A 225 -3.41 24.22 -13.77
CA PRO A 225 -2.64 24.81 -14.84
C PRO A 225 -2.83 23.95 -16.08
N ALA A 226 -3.21 24.59 -17.19
CA ALA A 226 -3.21 23.97 -18.51
C ALA A 226 -1.78 23.55 -18.89
N PRO A 227 -1.59 22.44 -19.63
CA PRO A 227 -0.29 22.04 -20.10
C PRO A 227 0.25 23.12 -21.06
N LYS A 228 1.40 23.65 -20.71
CA LYS A 228 2.16 24.55 -21.57
C LYS A 228 3.14 23.69 -22.34
N ASP A 229 3.09 23.88 -23.65
CA ASP A 229 4.08 23.57 -24.67
C ASP A 229 4.41 22.08 -24.86
N ASP A 230 4.27 21.65 -26.11
CA ASP A 230 4.74 20.37 -26.66
C ASP A 230 6.25 20.23 -26.44
N VAL A 231 6.62 19.77 -25.27
CA VAL A 231 7.96 19.25 -25.02
C VAL A 231 8.01 17.92 -25.75
N ASP A 232 8.95 17.76 -26.66
CA ASP A 232 9.19 16.51 -27.37
C ASP A 232 9.59 15.42 -26.35
N LEU A 233 8.56 14.72 -25.86
CA LEU A 233 8.70 13.69 -24.82
C LEU A 233 9.49 12.48 -25.32
N SER A 234 9.54 12.25 -26.64
CA SER A 234 10.33 11.19 -27.24
C SER A 234 11.83 11.40 -27.04
N ALA A 235 12.29 12.65 -27.09
CA ALA A 235 13.69 13.01 -26.84
C ALA A 235 14.08 12.85 -25.34
N LEU A 236 13.13 12.95 -24.42
CA LEU A 236 13.36 12.77 -23.00
C LEU A 236 13.50 11.28 -22.61
N VAL A 237 12.74 10.40 -23.28
CA VAL A 237 12.80 8.95 -23.07
C VAL A 237 14.05 8.35 -23.73
N ALA A 238 14.53 8.90 -24.85
CA ALA A 238 15.75 8.46 -25.54
C ALA A 238 17.04 8.61 -24.69
N ASN A 239 16.97 9.31 -23.55
CA ASN A 239 18.09 9.46 -22.63
C ASN A 239 18.15 8.38 -21.53
N TRP A 240 17.28 7.36 -21.60
CA TRP A 240 17.34 6.22 -20.69
C TRP A 240 18.08 5.06 -21.37
N ASP A 241 19.08 4.51 -20.70
CA ASP A 241 19.81 3.32 -21.21
C ASP A 241 18.99 2.06 -20.87
N ASP A 242 18.86 1.15 -21.86
CA ASP A 242 18.32 -0.21 -21.71
C ASP A 242 19.20 -1.08 -20.79
#